data_359ac7721d100d0aef6e5fd4e13c2227
#
_entry.id   359ac7721d100d0aef6e5fd4e13c2227
#
_cell.length_a   1.000
_cell.length_b   1.000
_cell.length_c   1.000
_cell.angle_alpha   90.00
_cell.angle_beta   90.00
_cell.angle_gamma   90.00
#
_symmetry.space_group_name_H-M   'P 1'
#
loop_
_entity.id
_entity.type
_entity.pdbx_description
1 polymer ?
#
loop_
_entity_poly.entity_id
_entity_poly.type
_entity_poly.pdbx_seq_one_letter_code
_entity_poly.pdbx_strand_id
1 'polypeptide(L)'
;MLALSHQHGLTQHTITMVAALSLQEVLLETPIGNHEDAFNKRDLAQIRHKWANNGNTTRLLGDPMVLLSAVYNTEYNGCTREFCDRHGLRFKAMQEIRKLRRQLANELSNSGLKVILDPKIQAPNDQEALLLRQILLAGMLVSMTTLLTHNVAHATKPSFRPKTNSQPLKKFLSLALS
;
A
#
# COMPACT_ATOMS: atom_id res chain seq x y z
N MET A 1 0.63 14.27 -0.97
CA MET A 1 1.46 13.05 -0.92
C MET A 1 2.01 12.66 -2.29
N LEU A 2 1.20 12.41 -3.32
CA LEU A 2 1.67 11.95 -4.65
C LEU A 2 2.46 13.02 -5.41
N ALA A 3 2.08 14.30 -5.34
CA ALA A 3 2.86 15.39 -5.95
C ALA A 3 4.26 15.51 -5.34
N LEU A 4 4.38 15.39 -4.02
CA LEU A 4 5.69 15.40 -3.33
C LEU A 4 6.54 14.19 -3.74
N SER A 5 5.93 13.00 -3.84
CA SER A 5 6.65 11.81 -4.27
C SER A 5 7.15 11.90 -5.71
N HIS A 6 6.44 12.62 -6.57
CA HIS A 6 6.85 12.84 -7.95
C HIS A 6 8.13 13.69 -8.04
N GLN A 7 8.22 14.74 -7.22
CA GLN A 7 9.43 15.58 -7.16
C GLN A 7 10.70 14.80 -6.77
N HIS A 8 10.53 13.74 -6.00
CA HIS A 8 11.63 12.88 -5.54
C HIS A 8 11.81 11.61 -6.37
N GLY A 9 11.07 11.43 -7.47
CA GLY A 9 11.14 10.22 -8.29
C GLY A 9 10.55 8.96 -7.63
N LEU A 10 9.83 9.11 -6.52
CA LEU A 10 9.30 8.00 -5.70
C LEU A 10 7.82 7.68 -5.97
N THR A 11 7.27 8.21 -7.05
CA THR A 11 5.83 8.10 -7.35
C THR A 11 5.36 6.66 -7.42
N GLN A 12 6.10 5.78 -8.06
CA GLN A 12 5.71 4.37 -8.19
C GLN A 12 5.72 3.66 -6.83
N HIS A 13 6.69 3.93 -5.97
CA HIS A 13 6.75 3.37 -4.62
C HIS A 13 5.57 3.88 -3.78
N THR A 14 5.28 5.18 -3.84
CA THR A 14 4.17 5.80 -3.10
C THR A 14 2.81 5.27 -3.56
N ILE A 15 2.57 5.18 -4.88
CA ILE A 15 1.34 4.56 -5.43
C ILE A 15 1.17 3.13 -4.93
N THR A 16 2.25 2.35 -4.93
CA THR A 16 2.22 0.96 -4.50
C THR A 16 1.91 0.85 -3.01
N MET A 17 2.51 1.70 -2.18
CA MET A 17 2.22 1.75 -0.74
C MET A 17 0.78 2.18 -0.46
N VAL A 18 0.30 3.24 -1.11
CA VAL A 18 -1.09 3.71 -0.94
C VAL A 18 -2.07 2.61 -1.32
N ALA A 19 -1.86 1.94 -2.45
CA ALA A 19 -2.72 0.85 -2.88
C ALA A 19 -2.70 -0.34 -1.91
N ALA A 20 -1.53 -0.71 -1.39
CA ALA A 20 -1.39 -1.82 -0.45
C ALA A 20 -2.00 -1.51 0.92
N LEU A 21 -1.78 -0.30 1.45
CA LEU A 21 -2.32 0.15 2.73
C LEU A 21 -3.84 0.40 2.69
N SER A 22 -4.42 0.56 1.51
CA SER A 22 -5.86 0.75 1.34
C SER A 22 -6.66 -0.54 1.49
N LEU A 23 -6.01 -1.69 1.50
CA LEU A 23 -6.65 -2.99 1.62
C LEU A 23 -6.34 -3.63 2.96
N GLN A 24 -7.34 -4.34 3.48
CA GLN A 24 -7.19 -5.12 4.71
C GLN A 24 -6.70 -6.53 4.40
N GLU A 25 -5.97 -7.10 5.35
CA GLU A 25 -5.56 -8.51 5.33
C GLU A 25 -4.83 -8.94 4.04
N VAL A 26 -3.91 -8.13 3.58
CA VAL A 26 -3.05 -8.45 2.42
C VAL A 26 -2.12 -9.62 2.76
N LEU A 27 -1.59 -9.63 3.99
CA LEU A 27 -0.72 -10.65 4.55
C LEU A 27 -1.54 -11.61 5.41
N LEU A 28 -1.46 -12.89 5.13
CA LEU A 28 -2.15 -13.94 5.89
C LEU A 28 -1.27 -14.43 7.03
N GLU A 29 -1.84 -14.56 8.22
CA GLU A 29 -1.11 -15.07 9.39
C GLU A 29 -0.89 -16.58 9.33
N THR A 30 -1.78 -17.27 8.65
CA THR A 30 -1.75 -18.72 8.47
C THR A 30 -1.77 -19.09 6.99
N PRO A 31 -1.04 -20.13 6.58
CA PRO A 31 -1.11 -20.63 5.20
C PRO A 31 -2.52 -21.10 4.87
N ILE A 32 -2.96 -20.88 3.62
CA ILE A 32 -4.24 -21.37 3.13
C ILE A 32 -4.02 -22.79 2.60
N GLY A 33 -4.52 -23.80 3.30
CA GLY A 33 -4.61 -25.18 2.80
C GLY A 33 -4.14 -26.24 3.79
N ASN A 34 -4.74 -27.43 3.67
CA ASN A 34 -4.39 -28.65 4.42
C ASN A 34 -3.29 -29.48 3.72
N HIS A 35 -2.49 -28.86 2.87
CA HIS A 35 -1.41 -29.58 2.18
C HIS A 35 -0.16 -29.66 3.05
N GLU A 36 0.50 -30.80 3.02
CA GLU A 36 1.77 -31.07 3.71
C GLU A 36 2.90 -30.11 3.29
N ASP A 37 2.72 -29.37 2.19
CA ASP A 37 3.58 -28.28 1.72
C ASP A 37 3.22 -26.89 2.30
N ALA A 38 2.31 -26.83 3.26
CA ALA A 38 1.96 -25.56 3.89
C ALA A 38 3.19 -25.01 4.63
N PHE A 39 3.70 -23.89 4.14
CA PHE A 39 4.75 -23.13 4.81
C PHE A 39 4.42 -22.97 6.29
N ASN A 40 5.29 -23.45 7.14
CA ASN A 40 5.15 -23.32 8.56
C ASN A 40 5.11 -21.82 8.92
N LYS A 41 4.41 -21.45 9.98
CA LYS A 41 4.36 -20.04 10.47
C LYS A 41 5.76 -19.41 10.61
N ARG A 42 6.77 -20.22 10.90
CA ARG A 42 8.18 -19.80 10.95
C ARG A 42 8.71 -19.37 9.58
N ASP A 43 8.36 -20.09 8.52
CA ASP A 43 8.83 -19.80 7.16
C ASP A 43 8.21 -18.49 6.64
N LEU A 44 6.92 -18.26 6.93
CA LEU A 44 6.26 -16.98 6.63
C LEU A 44 6.91 -15.82 7.37
N ALA A 45 7.25 -16.00 8.64
CA ALA A 45 7.94 -14.98 9.44
C ALA A 45 9.33 -14.68 8.85
N GLN A 46 10.07 -15.70 8.40
CA GLN A 46 11.38 -15.52 7.76
C GLN A 46 11.25 -14.78 6.42
N ILE A 47 10.25 -15.11 5.60
CA ILE A 47 9.98 -14.42 4.34
C ILE A 47 9.68 -12.95 4.60
N ARG A 48 8.81 -12.64 5.56
CA ARG A 48 8.47 -11.27 5.96
C ARG A 48 9.67 -10.51 6.50
N HIS A 49 10.47 -11.16 7.32
CA HIS A 49 11.72 -10.59 7.81
C HIS A 49 12.71 -10.28 6.68
N LYS A 50 12.83 -11.18 5.69
CA LYS A 50 13.63 -10.95 4.49
C LYS A 50 13.09 -9.78 3.66
N TRP A 51 11.79 -9.67 3.51
CA TRP A 51 11.16 -8.55 2.80
C TRP A 51 11.31 -7.22 3.54
N ALA A 52 11.29 -7.23 4.87
CA ALA A 52 11.55 -6.04 5.68
C ALA A 52 13.02 -5.57 5.60
N ASN A 53 13.96 -6.52 5.42
CA ASN A 53 15.40 -6.27 5.48
C ASN A 53 16.07 -6.29 4.11
N ASN A 54 15.39 -5.90 3.05
CA ASN A 54 15.89 -5.98 1.67
C ASN A 54 17.19 -5.18 1.48
N GLY A 55 18.29 -5.66 2.08
CA GLY A 55 19.67 -5.24 1.81
C GLY A 55 20.31 -4.26 2.76
N ASN A 56 20.12 -4.28 4.04
CA ASN A 56 20.91 -3.76 5.16
C ASN A 56 20.29 -2.70 6.09
N THR A 57 19.43 -1.80 5.66
CA THR A 57 19.00 -0.68 6.53
C THR A 57 17.52 -0.32 6.47
N THR A 58 16.75 -0.95 5.63
CA THR A 58 15.32 -0.68 5.43
C THR A 58 14.40 -1.08 6.60
N ARG A 59 14.95 -1.47 7.73
CA ARG A 59 14.22 -1.57 9.02
C ARG A 59 13.42 -0.31 9.38
N LEU A 60 13.76 0.82 8.76
CA LEU A 60 13.12 2.11 8.98
C LEU A 60 11.66 2.18 8.48
N LEU A 61 11.27 1.36 7.52
CA LEU A 61 9.90 1.35 6.99
C LEU A 61 8.98 0.33 7.67
N GLY A 62 9.54 -0.71 8.35
CA GLY A 62 8.72 -1.72 9.02
C GLY A 62 7.71 -2.41 8.09
N ASP A 63 6.47 -2.56 8.55
CA ASP A 63 5.39 -3.23 7.82
C ASP A 63 5.09 -2.65 6.42
N PRO A 64 5.13 -1.33 6.18
CA PRO A 64 5.01 -0.79 4.83
C PRO A 64 6.03 -1.33 3.85
N MET A 65 7.27 -1.62 4.31
CA MET A 65 8.29 -2.20 3.45
C MET A 65 8.00 -3.66 3.11
N VAL A 66 7.46 -4.42 4.06
CA VAL A 66 7.01 -5.79 3.82
C VAL A 66 5.93 -5.80 2.74
N LEU A 67 4.93 -4.91 2.85
CA LEU A 67 3.87 -4.77 1.87
C LEU A 67 4.40 -4.37 0.49
N LEU A 68 5.30 -3.39 0.43
CA LEU A 68 5.93 -2.95 -0.82
C LEU A 68 6.68 -4.10 -1.51
N SER A 69 7.50 -4.80 -0.75
CA SER A 69 8.27 -5.96 -1.24
C SER A 69 7.35 -7.11 -1.67
N ALA A 70 6.28 -7.37 -0.92
CA ALA A 70 5.28 -8.38 -1.27
C ALA A 70 4.63 -8.08 -2.63
N VAL A 71 4.22 -6.83 -2.86
CA VAL A 71 3.62 -6.41 -4.12
C VAL A 71 4.62 -6.52 -5.27
N TYR A 72 5.86 -6.05 -5.10
CA TYR A 72 6.86 -6.14 -6.16
C TYR A 72 7.24 -7.57 -6.51
N ASN A 73 7.44 -8.43 -5.52
CA ASN A 73 7.72 -9.84 -5.77
C ASN A 73 6.54 -10.53 -6.46
N THR A 74 5.30 -10.18 -6.09
CA THR A 74 4.09 -10.70 -6.73
C THR A 74 3.99 -10.25 -8.18
N GLU A 75 4.25 -8.97 -8.48
CA GLU A 75 4.25 -8.44 -9.86
C GLU A 75 5.35 -9.07 -10.70
N TYR A 76 6.56 -9.20 -10.17
CA TYR A 76 7.69 -9.83 -10.83
C TYR A 76 7.39 -11.29 -11.23
N ASN A 77 6.66 -12.03 -10.37
CA ASN A 77 6.25 -13.41 -10.62
C ASN A 77 4.89 -13.54 -11.34
N GLY A 78 4.43 -12.48 -12.00
CA GLY A 78 3.23 -12.49 -12.84
C GLY A 78 1.90 -12.46 -12.06
N CYS A 79 1.92 -12.26 -10.74
CA CYS A 79 0.74 -12.25 -9.86
C CYS A 79 -0.06 -13.56 -9.94
N THR A 80 0.62 -14.68 -9.80
CA THR A 80 0.00 -16.00 -9.82
C THR A 80 -0.58 -16.35 -8.44
N ARG A 81 -1.67 -17.14 -8.44
CA ARG A 81 -2.27 -17.63 -7.20
C ARG A 81 -1.28 -18.49 -6.42
N GLU A 82 -0.57 -19.37 -7.13
CA GLU A 82 0.43 -20.26 -6.55
C GLU A 82 1.53 -19.49 -5.79
N PHE A 83 2.04 -18.39 -6.37
CA PHE A 83 2.99 -17.54 -5.68
C PHE A 83 2.40 -16.94 -4.40
N CYS A 84 1.17 -16.44 -4.48
CA CYS A 84 0.50 -15.82 -3.32
C CYS A 84 0.28 -16.84 -2.20
N ASP A 85 -0.24 -18.02 -2.52
CA ASP A 85 -0.51 -19.08 -1.53
C ASP A 85 0.81 -19.54 -0.86
N ARG A 86 1.89 -19.70 -1.63
CA ARG A 86 3.22 -20.06 -1.12
C ARG A 86 3.82 -19.00 -0.18
N HIS A 87 3.51 -17.72 -0.37
CA HIS A 87 4.09 -16.63 0.39
C HIS A 87 3.13 -16.04 1.44
N GLY A 88 2.00 -16.69 1.70
CA GLY A 88 1.01 -16.22 2.66
C GLY A 88 0.41 -14.86 2.28
N LEU A 89 0.09 -14.69 1.00
CA LEU A 89 -0.53 -13.49 0.47
C LEU A 89 -1.96 -13.79 0.02
N ARG A 90 -2.88 -12.87 0.30
CA ARG A 90 -4.25 -12.98 -0.21
C ARG A 90 -4.28 -12.63 -1.70
N PHE A 91 -4.45 -13.63 -2.56
CA PHE A 91 -4.44 -13.47 -4.03
C PHE A 91 -5.43 -12.40 -4.51
N LYS A 92 -6.68 -12.39 -4.00
CA LYS A 92 -7.67 -11.36 -4.35
C LYS A 92 -7.18 -9.96 -4.00
N ALA A 93 -6.56 -9.77 -2.83
CA ALA A 93 -6.01 -8.49 -2.43
C ALA A 93 -4.88 -8.04 -3.38
N MET A 94 -4.01 -8.95 -3.80
CA MET A 94 -2.96 -8.63 -4.77
C MET A 94 -3.53 -8.19 -6.13
N GLN A 95 -4.61 -8.82 -6.59
CA GLN A 95 -5.31 -8.40 -7.81
C GLN A 95 -5.93 -6.99 -7.67
N GLU A 96 -6.52 -6.69 -6.52
CA GLU A 96 -7.09 -5.37 -6.22
C GLU A 96 -6.02 -4.30 -6.11
N ILE A 97 -4.88 -4.58 -5.45
CA ILE A 97 -3.72 -3.69 -5.41
C ILE A 97 -3.24 -3.37 -6.83
N ARG A 98 -3.08 -4.38 -7.69
CA ARG A 98 -2.70 -4.20 -9.09
C ARG A 98 -3.66 -3.27 -9.82
N LYS A 99 -4.96 -3.44 -9.62
CA LYS A 99 -6.00 -2.61 -10.23
C LYS A 99 -5.94 -1.16 -9.72
N LEU A 100 -5.83 -0.97 -8.41
CA LEU A 100 -5.70 0.35 -7.79
C LEU A 100 -4.43 1.09 -8.24
N ARG A 101 -3.29 0.39 -8.31
CA ARG A 101 -2.04 0.98 -8.82
C ARG A 101 -2.20 1.54 -10.23
N ARG A 102 -2.84 0.77 -11.13
CA ARG A 102 -3.10 1.22 -12.50
C ARG A 102 -4.05 2.40 -12.53
N GLN A 103 -5.10 2.38 -11.73
CA GLN A 103 -6.04 3.48 -11.62
C GLN A 103 -5.35 4.76 -11.16
N LEU A 104 -4.58 4.71 -10.07
CA LEU A 104 -3.83 5.86 -9.54
C LEU A 104 -2.81 6.41 -10.55
N ALA A 105 -2.10 5.52 -11.26
CA ALA A 105 -1.15 5.93 -12.29
C ALA A 105 -1.84 6.64 -13.45
N ASN A 106 -3.03 6.18 -13.87
CA ASN A 106 -3.82 6.81 -14.92
C ASN A 106 -4.36 8.18 -14.48
N GLU A 107 -4.85 8.29 -13.25
CA GLU A 107 -5.34 9.57 -12.71
C GLU A 107 -4.22 10.61 -12.63
N LEU A 108 -3.02 10.22 -12.19
CA LEU A 108 -1.85 11.10 -12.19
C LEU A 108 -1.43 11.48 -13.61
N SER A 109 -1.46 10.54 -14.55
CA SER A 109 -1.14 10.82 -15.95
C SER A 109 -2.12 11.82 -16.58
N ASN A 110 -3.40 11.70 -16.25
CA ASN A 110 -4.44 12.65 -16.66
C ASN A 110 -4.24 14.05 -16.03
N SER A 111 -3.61 14.10 -14.87
CA SER A 111 -3.23 15.35 -14.18
C SER A 111 -1.90 15.94 -14.68
N GLY A 112 -1.32 15.39 -15.75
CA GLY A 112 -0.06 15.84 -16.35
C GLY A 112 1.21 15.24 -15.72
N LEU A 113 1.09 14.34 -14.76
CA LEU A 113 2.22 13.66 -14.12
C LEU A 113 2.41 12.27 -14.74
N LYS A 114 3.33 12.16 -15.69
CA LYS A 114 3.59 10.87 -16.36
C LYS A 114 4.16 9.86 -15.37
N VAL A 115 3.45 8.77 -15.15
CA VAL A 115 3.84 7.66 -14.26
C VAL A 115 3.95 6.37 -15.05
N ILE A 116 5.09 5.71 -14.92
CA ILE A 116 5.33 4.39 -15.50
C ILE A 116 5.35 3.39 -14.36
N LEU A 117 4.56 2.32 -14.47
CA LEU A 117 4.58 1.20 -13.54
C LEU A 117 5.49 0.10 -14.07
N ASP A 118 6.74 0.09 -13.61
CA ASP A 118 7.70 -0.95 -13.96
C ASP A 118 7.51 -2.18 -13.04
N PRO A 119 7.22 -3.36 -13.60
CA PRO A 119 7.10 -4.59 -12.81
C PRO A 119 8.44 -5.08 -12.25
N LYS A 120 9.57 -4.58 -12.78
CA LYS A 120 10.92 -4.95 -12.37
C LYS A 120 11.60 -3.88 -11.50
N ILE A 121 10.82 -2.93 -10.98
CA ILE A 121 11.37 -1.89 -10.11
C ILE A 121 12.08 -2.52 -8.91
N GLN A 122 13.25 -1.99 -8.60
CA GLN A 122 13.98 -2.41 -7.41
C GLN A 122 13.36 -1.82 -6.15
N ALA A 123 13.61 -2.48 -5.03
CA ALA A 123 13.23 -1.95 -3.73
C ALA A 123 13.96 -0.63 -3.46
N PRO A 124 13.33 0.31 -2.74
CA PRO A 124 13.93 1.59 -2.44
C PRO A 124 15.21 1.42 -1.61
N ASN A 125 16.20 2.25 -1.89
CA ASN A 125 17.40 2.35 -1.07
C ASN A 125 17.09 3.06 0.27
N ASP A 126 18.07 3.18 1.16
CA ASP A 126 17.87 3.75 2.49
C ASP A 126 17.40 5.20 2.51
N GLN A 127 17.94 6.01 1.61
CA GLN A 127 17.54 7.42 1.49
C GLN A 127 16.11 7.52 0.95
N GLU A 128 15.79 6.74 -0.07
CA GLU A 128 14.44 6.64 -0.62
C GLU A 128 13.44 6.11 0.41
N ALA A 129 13.84 5.11 1.21
CA ALA A 129 13.02 4.57 2.29
C ALA A 129 12.73 5.63 3.36
N LEU A 130 13.72 6.46 3.72
CA LEU A 130 13.52 7.56 4.65
C LEU A 130 12.55 8.61 4.10
N LEU A 131 12.72 9.00 2.83
CA LEU A 131 11.81 9.94 2.15
C LEU A 131 10.39 9.37 2.04
N LEU A 132 10.25 8.10 1.68
CA LEU A 132 8.95 7.43 1.63
C LEU A 132 8.25 7.42 2.98
N ARG A 133 9.00 7.21 4.07
CA ARG A 133 8.45 7.31 5.44
C ARG A 133 7.94 8.71 5.73
N GLN A 134 8.69 9.74 5.37
CA GLN A 134 8.26 11.14 5.56
C GLN A 134 7.01 11.47 4.74
N ILE A 135 6.96 11.02 3.49
CA ILE A 135 5.82 11.21 2.59
C ILE A 135 4.57 10.51 3.14
N LEU A 136 4.70 9.28 3.65
CA LEU A 136 3.61 8.54 4.27
C LEU A 136 3.09 9.24 5.53
N LEU A 137 3.99 9.66 6.42
CA LEU A 137 3.62 10.37 7.64
C LEU A 137 2.89 11.69 7.34
N ALA A 138 3.39 12.48 6.39
CA ALA A 138 2.75 13.71 5.95
C ALA A 138 1.34 13.44 5.40
N GLY A 139 1.17 12.40 4.58
CA GLY A 139 -0.13 12.02 4.04
C GLY A 139 -1.12 11.53 5.11
N MET A 140 -0.64 10.77 6.10
CA MET A 140 -1.47 10.30 7.21
C MET A 140 -1.91 11.47 8.12
N LEU A 141 -1.02 12.39 8.42
CA LEU A 141 -1.35 13.59 9.23
C LEU A 141 -2.44 14.42 8.55
N VAL A 142 -2.32 14.69 7.26
CA VAL A 142 -3.36 15.43 6.50
C VAL A 142 -4.70 14.70 6.55
N SER A 143 -4.70 13.38 6.38
CA SER A 143 -5.92 12.57 6.47
C SER A 143 -6.55 12.61 7.86
N MET A 144 -5.75 12.53 8.91
CA MET A 144 -6.24 12.62 10.30
C MET A 144 -6.82 13.99 10.62
N THR A 145 -6.14 15.08 10.24
CA THR A 145 -6.65 16.42 10.48
C THR A 145 -7.97 16.68 9.75
N THR A 146 -8.11 16.20 8.52
CA THR A 146 -9.36 16.31 7.76
C THR A 146 -10.50 15.51 8.39
N LEU A 147 -10.22 14.31 8.90
CA LEU A 147 -11.22 13.52 9.62
C LEU A 147 -11.66 14.19 10.92
N LEU A 148 -10.71 14.75 11.67
CA LEU A 148 -11.01 15.47 12.92
C LEU A 148 -11.85 16.74 12.65
N THR A 149 -11.47 17.56 11.68
CA THR A 149 -12.24 18.76 11.32
C THR A 149 -13.64 18.43 10.81
N HIS A 150 -13.78 17.37 10.02
CA HIS A 150 -15.06 16.89 9.53
C HIS A 150 -15.96 16.40 10.68
N ASN A 151 -15.42 15.66 11.64
CA ASN A 151 -16.18 15.19 12.80
C ASN A 151 -16.60 16.33 13.73
N VAL A 152 -15.75 17.34 13.93
CA VAL A 152 -16.11 18.55 14.69
C VAL A 152 -17.21 19.32 13.98
N ALA A 153 -17.15 19.47 12.66
CA ALA A 153 -18.19 20.13 11.88
C ALA A 153 -19.54 19.38 11.91
N HIS A 154 -19.54 18.05 12.06
CA HIS A 154 -20.75 17.25 12.21
C HIS A 154 -21.30 17.27 13.64
N ALA A 155 -20.44 17.36 14.65
CA ALA A 155 -20.86 17.45 16.06
C ALA A 155 -21.56 18.78 16.39
N THR A 156 -21.36 19.82 15.58
CA THR A 156 -21.99 21.14 15.74
C THR A 156 -23.29 21.30 14.97
N LYS A 157 -23.77 20.29 14.21
CA LYS A 157 -25.08 20.32 13.54
C LYS A 157 -26.12 19.49 14.32
N PRO A 158 -27.32 20.05 14.66
CA PRO A 158 -28.37 19.27 15.32
C PRO A 158 -28.90 18.18 14.40
N SER A 159 -28.97 17.00 14.95
CA SER A 159 -29.56 15.74 14.50
C SER A 159 -30.22 15.70 13.11
N PHE A 160 -29.44 15.28 12.11
CA PHE A 160 -29.96 14.60 10.95
C PHE A 160 -29.17 13.29 10.77
N ARG A 161 -29.83 12.15 10.84
CA ARG A 161 -29.24 10.81 10.62
C ARG A 161 -29.13 10.56 9.13
N PRO A 162 -27.96 10.52 8.51
CA PRO A 162 -27.80 9.87 7.21
C PRO A 162 -27.47 8.40 7.42
N LYS A 163 -28.18 7.54 6.69
CA LYS A 163 -27.88 6.12 6.58
C LYS A 163 -26.48 5.96 5.99
N THR A 164 -25.62 5.29 6.72
CA THR A 164 -24.26 4.94 6.35
C THR A 164 -24.25 4.12 5.07
N ASN A 165 -23.62 4.63 4.04
CA ASN A 165 -23.11 3.81 2.96
C ASN A 165 -21.60 4.04 2.87
N SER A 166 -20.86 2.97 3.08
CA SER A 166 -19.44 2.84 3.19
C SER A 166 -18.68 3.44 2.00
N GLN A 167 -17.99 4.56 2.20
CA GLN A 167 -17.05 5.08 1.21
C GLN A 167 -15.80 5.75 1.83
N PRO A 168 -15.01 5.08 2.69
CA PRO A 168 -13.76 5.66 3.17
C PRO A 168 -12.69 5.78 2.06
N LEU A 169 -12.71 4.87 1.08
CA LEU A 169 -11.71 4.80 0.02
C LEU A 169 -11.73 5.97 -0.98
N LYS A 170 -12.91 6.47 -1.36
CA LYS A 170 -12.99 7.61 -2.28
C LYS A 170 -12.44 8.91 -1.68
N LYS A 171 -12.53 9.09 -0.35
CA LYS A 171 -11.93 10.25 0.34
C LYS A 171 -10.41 10.17 0.41
N PHE A 172 -9.85 8.98 0.60
CA PHE A 172 -8.40 8.77 0.55
C PHE A 172 -7.81 9.11 -0.82
N LEU A 173 -8.51 8.71 -1.88
CA LEU A 173 -8.08 8.98 -3.25
C LEU A 173 -8.14 10.48 -3.59
N SER A 174 -9.16 11.21 -3.17
CA SER A 174 -9.28 12.66 -3.45
C SER A 174 -8.24 13.51 -2.70
N LEU A 175 -7.86 13.11 -1.49
CA LEU A 175 -6.82 13.78 -0.69
C LEU A 175 -5.39 13.44 -1.14
N ALA A 176 -5.19 12.31 -1.79
CA ALA A 176 -3.89 11.93 -2.34
C ALA A 176 -3.57 12.70 -3.64
N LEU A 177 -4.60 13.26 -4.32
CA LEU A 177 -4.47 14.00 -5.57
C LEU A 177 -4.41 15.52 -5.41
N SER A 178 -4.77 16.04 -4.25
CA SER A 178 -4.57 17.45 -3.86
C SER A 178 -3.25 17.63 -3.12
#